data_223e8966ad9e7fe2424a555d85e050bb
#
_entry.id   223e8966ad9e7fe2424a555d85e050bb
#
_cell.length_a   1.000
_cell.length_b   1.000
_cell.length_c   1.000
_cell.angle_alpha   90.00
_cell.angle_beta   90.00
_cell.angle_gamma   90.00
#
_symmetry.space_group_name_H-M   'P 1'
#
loop_
_entity.id
_entity.type
_entity.pdbx_description
1 polymer ?
#
loop_
_entity_poly.entity_id
_entity_poly.type
_entity_poly.pdbx_seq_one_letter_code
_entity_poly.pdbx_strand_id
1 'polypeptide(L)'
;MSGPEQGCRNKTKMVVSGSFEKPLLGMLHRDGTPEDLCDCPLYPASFAPVFAALKPFIASAGLTPYNVARKRGELKYILLTESQSDGGMMLRFVLRSDTKLAQLRKALPWLQEQLPQLKVITVNIQPVHMAIMEGETEIYLTEQQALAERFNDVPLWIRPQSFFQTNPAVASQLYATARDWVRQLPVKHMWDLFCGVGGFGLHCATPDMQLTGIEIASEAIACAKQSAAELGL
;
A
#
# COMPACT_ATOMS: atom_id res chain seq x y z
N MET A 1 3.69 -22.69 -8.38
CA MET A 1 3.92 -21.82 -7.24
C MET A 1 2.71 -21.88 -6.34
N SER A 2 2.89 -22.05 -5.05
CA SER A 2 1.81 -22.10 -4.05
C SER A 2 2.20 -21.27 -2.85
N GLY A 3 1.19 -20.81 -2.12
CA GLY A 3 1.34 -20.04 -0.88
C GLY A 3 0.19 -20.33 0.07
N PRO A 4 0.15 -19.71 1.25
CA PRO A 4 -0.93 -19.89 2.19
C PRO A 4 -2.26 -19.41 1.59
N GLU A 5 -3.35 -20.11 1.91
CA GLU A 5 -4.69 -19.74 1.45
C GLU A 5 -5.33 -18.63 2.31
N GLN A 6 -4.86 -18.47 3.54
CA GLN A 6 -5.30 -17.47 4.49
C GLN A 6 -4.12 -16.61 4.94
N GLY A 7 -4.39 -15.38 5.39
CA GLY A 7 -3.36 -14.43 5.83
C GLY A 7 -2.33 -14.08 4.74
N CYS A 8 -2.67 -14.32 3.48
CA CYS A 8 -1.72 -14.26 2.36
C CYS A 8 -1.56 -12.85 1.76
N ARG A 9 -2.43 -11.92 2.12
CA ARG A 9 -2.41 -10.57 1.55
C ARG A 9 -1.67 -9.60 2.46
N ASN A 10 -0.74 -8.85 1.91
CA ASN A 10 -0.03 -7.79 2.61
C ASN A 10 -0.65 -6.41 2.41
N LYS A 11 -1.74 -6.31 1.66
CA LYS A 11 -2.40 -5.03 1.35
C LYS A 11 -3.91 -5.18 1.33
N THR A 12 -4.59 -4.20 1.91
CA THR A 12 -6.03 -4.04 1.78
C THR A 12 -6.39 -2.67 1.21
N LYS A 13 -7.51 -2.63 0.49
CA LYS A 13 -8.17 -1.42 0.00
C LYS A 13 -9.61 -1.48 0.47
N MET A 14 -9.96 -0.66 1.44
CA MET A 14 -11.28 -0.70 2.05
C MET A 14 -12.08 0.55 1.71
N VAL A 15 -13.32 0.35 1.30
CA VAL A 15 -14.34 1.41 1.25
C VAL A 15 -14.75 1.71 2.68
N VAL A 16 -14.81 2.99 3.02
CA VAL A 16 -15.34 3.43 4.33
C VAL A 16 -16.80 3.82 4.16
N SER A 17 -17.66 3.21 4.97
CA SER A 17 -19.10 3.41 4.94
C SER A 17 -19.67 3.49 6.36
N GLY A 18 -21.00 3.51 6.51
CA GLY A 18 -21.65 3.70 7.80
C GLY A 18 -21.66 5.16 8.25
N SER A 19 -21.64 5.38 9.56
CA SER A 19 -21.54 6.71 10.17
C SER A 19 -20.15 6.92 10.80
N PHE A 20 -19.82 8.16 11.19
CA PHE A 20 -18.53 8.40 11.84
C PHE A 20 -18.45 7.75 13.23
N GLU A 21 -19.59 7.55 13.93
CA GLU A 21 -19.62 6.83 15.21
C GLU A 21 -19.51 5.31 15.04
N LYS A 22 -20.00 4.78 13.92
CA LYS A 22 -19.98 3.35 13.58
C LYS A 22 -19.51 3.16 12.15
N PRO A 23 -18.22 3.42 11.87
CA PRO A 23 -17.68 3.22 10.54
C PRO A 23 -17.56 1.73 10.22
N LEU A 24 -17.86 1.39 8.97
CA LEU A 24 -17.63 0.08 8.38
C LEU A 24 -16.45 0.17 7.42
N LEU A 25 -15.54 -0.79 7.50
CA LEU A 25 -14.36 -0.88 6.65
C LEU A 25 -14.45 -2.14 5.81
N GLY A 26 -14.59 -2.00 4.50
CA GLY A 26 -14.76 -3.16 3.67
C GLY A 26 -15.06 -2.84 2.20
N MET A 27 -16.20 -3.27 1.73
CA MET A 27 -16.62 -3.10 0.34
C MET A 27 -18.09 -2.70 0.24
N LEU A 28 -18.50 -2.28 -0.95
CA LEU A 28 -19.90 -2.10 -1.30
C LEU A 28 -20.30 -3.19 -2.29
N HIS A 29 -21.45 -3.80 -2.05
CA HIS A 29 -22.10 -4.67 -3.03
C HIS A 29 -22.63 -3.85 -4.22
N ARG A 30 -23.06 -4.52 -5.29
CA ARG A 30 -23.61 -3.84 -6.49
C ARG A 30 -24.86 -3.00 -6.20
N ASP A 31 -25.63 -3.38 -5.20
CA ASP A 31 -26.82 -2.64 -4.75
C ASP A 31 -26.47 -1.47 -3.80
N GLY A 32 -25.18 -1.27 -3.49
CA GLY A 32 -24.69 -0.22 -2.60
C GLY A 32 -24.69 -0.59 -1.12
N THR A 33 -25.12 -1.81 -0.75
CA THR A 33 -25.05 -2.24 0.66
C THR A 33 -23.60 -2.46 1.11
N PRO A 34 -23.22 -1.98 2.30
CA PRO A 34 -21.87 -2.15 2.80
C PRO A 34 -21.66 -3.54 3.42
N GLU A 35 -20.44 -4.06 3.25
CA GLU A 35 -19.94 -5.26 3.93
C GLU A 35 -18.68 -4.91 4.69
N ASP A 36 -18.65 -5.21 5.99
CA ASP A 36 -17.42 -5.05 6.81
C ASP A 36 -16.50 -6.24 6.56
N LEU A 37 -15.23 -5.98 6.26
CA LEU A 37 -14.22 -6.99 5.95
C LEU A 37 -13.08 -7.03 6.96
N CYS A 38 -13.29 -6.48 8.17
CA CYS A 38 -12.24 -6.45 9.19
C CYS A 38 -11.81 -7.84 9.68
N ASP A 39 -12.67 -8.85 9.50
CA ASP A 39 -12.43 -10.25 9.85
C ASP A 39 -12.13 -11.15 8.64
N CYS A 40 -11.87 -10.56 7.48
CA CYS A 40 -11.57 -11.30 6.26
C CYS A 40 -10.35 -12.22 6.44
N PRO A 41 -10.48 -13.54 6.20
CA PRO A 41 -9.41 -14.49 6.43
C PRO A 41 -8.21 -14.34 5.48
N LEU A 42 -8.33 -13.55 4.43
CA LEU A 42 -7.21 -13.25 3.52
C LEU A 42 -6.19 -12.30 4.14
N TYR A 43 -6.58 -11.52 5.15
CA TYR A 43 -5.68 -10.59 5.81
C TYR A 43 -4.88 -11.26 6.92
N PRO A 44 -3.63 -10.85 7.14
CA PRO A 44 -2.84 -11.34 8.26
C PRO A 44 -3.44 -10.88 9.60
N ALA A 45 -3.17 -11.62 10.65
CA ALA A 45 -3.65 -11.30 12.00
C ALA A 45 -3.19 -9.92 12.50
N SER A 46 -2.07 -9.41 11.97
CA SER A 46 -1.53 -8.07 12.27
C SER A 46 -2.45 -6.91 11.84
N PHE A 47 -3.41 -7.15 10.93
CA PHE A 47 -4.34 -6.12 10.49
C PHE A 47 -5.48 -5.86 11.49
N ALA A 48 -5.89 -6.86 12.25
CA ALA A 48 -7.00 -6.73 13.19
C ALA A 48 -6.81 -5.59 14.22
N PRO A 49 -5.65 -5.41 14.88
CA PRO A 49 -5.42 -4.29 15.79
C PRO A 49 -5.49 -2.93 15.09
N VAL A 50 -5.07 -2.86 13.83
CA VAL A 50 -5.14 -1.62 13.04
C VAL A 50 -6.59 -1.23 12.78
N PHE A 51 -7.42 -2.15 12.33
CA PHE A 51 -8.85 -1.89 12.12
C PHE A 51 -9.56 -1.51 13.42
N ALA A 52 -9.24 -2.18 14.52
CA ALA A 52 -9.80 -1.88 15.83
C ALA A 52 -9.45 -0.47 16.32
N ALA A 53 -8.24 0.02 16.05
CA ALA A 53 -7.81 1.38 16.37
C ALA A 53 -8.38 2.43 15.40
N LEU A 54 -8.53 2.09 14.12
CA LEU A 54 -9.04 3.00 13.11
C LEU A 54 -10.49 3.39 13.32
N LYS A 55 -11.35 2.49 13.79
CA LYS A 55 -12.78 2.78 14.00
C LYS A 55 -12.98 3.94 14.99
N PRO A 56 -12.44 3.91 16.22
CA PRO A 56 -12.54 5.04 17.13
C PRO A 56 -11.75 6.28 16.65
N PHE A 57 -10.66 6.10 15.93
CA PHE A 57 -9.90 7.20 15.34
C PHE A 57 -10.73 8.00 14.33
N ILE A 58 -11.45 7.33 13.43
CA ILE A 58 -12.35 7.95 12.46
C ILE A 58 -13.39 8.80 13.17
N ALA A 59 -13.98 8.30 14.26
CA ALA A 59 -14.93 9.04 15.07
C ALA A 59 -14.29 10.29 15.70
N SER A 60 -13.14 10.15 16.36
CA SER A 60 -12.47 11.24 17.07
C SER A 60 -11.94 12.33 16.15
N ALA A 61 -11.50 11.96 14.94
CA ALA A 61 -11.02 12.91 13.92
C ALA A 61 -12.16 13.56 13.11
N GLY A 62 -13.41 13.17 13.36
CA GLY A 62 -14.58 13.71 12.64
C GLY A 62 -14.56 13.39 11.15
N LEU A 63 -14.00 12.24 10.77
CA LEU A 63 -13.89 11.81 9.38
C LEU A 63 -15.17 11.10 8.95
N THR A 64 -16.17 11.87 8.57
CA THR A 64 -17.45 11.31 8.09
C THR A 64 -17.24 10.45 6.85
N PRO A 65 -17.69 9.18 6.87
CA PRO A 65 -17.63 8.33 5.68
C PRO A 65 -18.34 8.96 4.49
N TYR A 66 -17.74 8.83 3.30
CA TYR A 66 -18.31 9.37 2.09
C TYR A 66 -19.51 8.53 1.62
N ASN A 67 -20.66 9.18 1.52
CA ASN A 67 -21.88 8.56 1.00
C ASN A 67 -22.04 8.90 -0.48
N VAL A 68 -21.92 7.89 -1.34
CA VAL A 68 -21.97 8.03 -2.79
C VAL A 68 -23.33 8.58 -3.27
N ALA A 69 -24.43 8.07 -2.71
CA ALA A 69 -25.79 8.49 -3.11
C ALA A 69 -26.08 9.94 -2.75
N ARG A 70 -25.61 10.39 -1.58
CA ARG A 70 -25.81 11.75 -1.07
C ARG A 70 -24.71 12.72 -1.50
N LYS A 71 -23.62 12.24 -2.09
CA LYS A 71 -22.42 13.02 -2.47
C LYS A 71 -21.86 13.85 -1.31
N ARG A 72 -21.86 13.29 -0.10
CA ARG A 72 -21.46 13.94 1.15
C ARG A 72 -20.55 13.06 1.97
N GLY A 73 -19.70 13.68 2.78
CA GLY A 73 -18.70 13.01 3.62
C GLY A 73 -17.29 13.28 3.10
N GLU A 74 -16.31 12.87 3.85
CA GLU A 74 -14.90 13.16 3.56
C GLU A 74 -14.07 11.91 3.34
N LEU A 75 -14.23 10.87 4.17
CA LEU A 75 -13.41 9.67 4.12
C LEU A 75 -13.99 8.64 3.15
N LYS A 76 -13.27 8.40 2.05
CA LYS A 76 -13.69 7.49 0.99
C LYS A 76 -13.12 6.08 1.16
N TYR A 77 -11.80 6.00 1.33
CA TYR A 77 -11.10 4.73 1.38
C TYR A 77 -10.00 4.76 2.45
N ILE A 78 -9.65 3.57 2.91
CA ILE A 78 -8.44 3.30 3.68
C ILE A 78 -7.66 2.22 2.96
N LEU A 79 -6.36 2.46 2.77
CA LEU A 79 -5.43 1.49 2.23
C LEU A 79 -4.37 1.20 3.28
N LEU A 80 -4.15 -0.07 3.55
CA LEU A 80 -3.15 -0.54 4.50
C LEU A 80 -2.22 -1.52 3.81
N THR A 81 -0.92 -1.32 3.97
CA THR A 81 0.13 -2.21 3.43
C THR A 81 1.08 -2.60 4.57
N GLU A 82 1.43 -3.88 4.66
CA GLU A 82 2.40 -4.39 5.63
C GLU A 82 3.65 -4.88 4.91
N SER A 83 4.82 -4.53 5.45
CA SER A 83 6.09 -5.12 5.05
C SER A 83 6.28 -6.49 5.71
N GLN A 84 6.68 -7.47 4.93
CA GLN A 84 7.02 -8.80 5.44
C GLN A 84 8.40 -8.84 6.09
N SER A 85 9.26 -7.86 5.79
CA SER A 85 10.64 -7.86 6.29
C SER A 85 10.76 -7.41 7.73
N ASP A 86 9.96 -6.44 8.17
CA ASP A 86 10.05 -5.85 9.50
C ASP A 86 8.70 -5.62 10.20
N GLY A 87 7.59 -5.95 9.55
CA GLY A 87 6.24 -5.71 10.06
C GLY A 87 5.81 -4.23 10.04
N GLY A 88 6.62 -3.35 9.47
CA GLY A 88 6.26 -1.95 9.28
C GLY A 88 5.04 -1.81 8.36
N MET A 89 4.22 -0.79 8.62
CA MET A 89 2.98 -0.58 7.87
C MET A 89 2.90 0.82 7.28
N MET A 90 2.22 0.91 6.15
CA MET A 90 1.83 2.14 5.48
C MET A 90 0.32 2.25 5.48
N LEU A 91 -0.19 3.38 5.98
CA LEU A 91 -1.61 3.68 6.06
C LEU A 91 -1.92 4.92 5.20
N ARG A 92 -2.91 4.79 4.31
CA ARG A 92 -3.39 5.89 3.48
C ARG A 92 -4.85 6.16 3.74
N PHE A 93 -5.17 7.42 4.03
CA PHE A 93 -6.52 7.93 4.07
C PHE A 93 -6.83 8.59 2.72
N VAL A 94 -7.88 8.16 2.04
CA VAL A 94 -8.34 8.82 0.83
C VAL A 94 -9.53 9.70 1.18
N LEU A 95 -9.32 11.01 1.13
CA LEU A 95 -10.30 12.02 1.48
C LEU A 95 -10.83 12.73 0.23
N ARG A 96 -12.06 13.22 0.30
CA ARG A 96 -12.64 14.06 -0.75
C ARG A 96 -11.95 15.41 -0.88
N SER A 97 -11.50 15.97 0.23
CA SER A 97 -10.88 17.29 0.32
C SER A 97 -9.91 17.37 1.50
N ASP A 98 -9.22 18.50 1.63
CA ASP A 98 -8.31 18.78 2.74
C ASP A 98 -9.00 19.42 3.95
N THR A 99 -10.31 19.60 3.94
CA THR A 99 -11.05 20.32 5.00
C THR A 99 -10.89 19.68 6.38
N LYS A 100 -10.65 18.37 6.46
CA LYS A 100 -10.46 17.62 7.71
C LYS A 100 -9.00 17.35 8.04
N LEU A 101 -8.07 17.84 7.24
CA LEU A 101 -6.64 17.56 7.41
C LEU A 101 -6.10 18.03 8.76
N ALA A 102 -6.48 19.22 9.21
CA ALA A 102 -6.05 19.77 10.49
C ALA A 102 -6.55 18.92 11.69
N GLN A 103 -7.79 18.46 11.64
CA GLN A 103 -8.36 17.59 12.67
C GLN A 103 -7.71 16.21 12.68
N LEU A 104 -7.44 15.65 11.49
CA LEU A 104 -6.73 14.39 11.33
C LEU A 104 -5.32 14.50 11.92
N ARG A 105 -4.57 15.56 11.59
CA ARG A 105 -3.23 15.81 12.15
C ARG A 105 -3.26 15.93 13.68
N LYS A 106 -4.28 16.56 14.24
CA LYS A 106 -4.44 16.69 15.69
C LYS A 106 -4.68 15.35 16.38
N ALA A 107 -5.43 14.46 15.77
CA ALA A 107 -5.73 13.13 16.31
C ALA A 107 -4.61 12.10 16.03
N LEU A 108 -3.73 12.35 15.07
CA LEU A 108 -2.72 11.41 14.59
C LEU A 108 -1.77 10.89 15.68
N PRO A 109 -1.27 11.71 16.67
CA PRO A 109 -0.39 11.22 17.73
C PRO A 109 -0.98 10.05 18.52
N TRP A 110 -2.28 10.06 18.78
CA TRP A 110 -2.95 8.97 19.45
C TRP A 110 -2.86 7.68 18.62
N LEU A 111 -3.12 7.76 17.32
CA LEU A 111 -3.05 6.60 16.43
C LEU A 111 -1.62 6.03 16.35
N GLN A 112 -0.62 6.91 16.28
CA GLN A 112 0.80 6.52 16.23
C GLN A 112 1.24 5.86 17.55
N GLU A 113 0.72 6.30 18.68
CA GLU A 113 0.97 5.68 19.98
C GLU A 113 0.35 4.29 20.08
N GLN A 114 -0.90 4.11 19.59
CA GLN A 114 -1.57 2.82 19.57
C GLN A 114 -0.92 1.83 18.57
N LEU A 115 -0.40 2.34 17.47
CA LEU A 115 0.11 1.55 16.35
C LEU A 115 1.53 2.01 15.95
N PRO A 116 2.56 1.72 16.78
CA PRO A 116 3.94 2.15 16.50
C PRO A 116 4.53 1.52 15.24
N GLN A 117 3.93 0.46 14.70
CA GLN A 117 4.29 -0.15 13.43
C GLN A 117 3.91 0.69 12.21
N LEU A 118 3.07 1.71 12.34
CA LEU A 118 2.77 2.64 11.25
C LEU A 118 3.97 3.54 10.98
N LYS A 119 4.73 3.23 9.92
CA LYS A 119 5.95 3.95 9.53
C LYS A 119 5.67 5.05 8.52
N VAL A 120 4.69 4.85 7.65
CA VAL A 120 4.27 5.80 6.63
C VAL A 120 2.77 6.03 6.77
N ILE A 121 2.37 7.30 6.93
CA ILE A 121 0.96 7.68 6.97
C ILE A 121 0.76 8.83 5.99
N THR A 122 -0.21 8.70 5.11
CA THR A 122 -0.52 9.72 4.12
C THR A 122 -2.01 10.00 4.01
N VAL A 123 -2.32 11.15 3.44
CA VAL A 123 -3.64 11.53 2.96
C VAL A 123 -3.57 11.72 1.45
N ASN A 124 -4.41 11.00 0.74
CA ASN A 124 -4.63 11.23 -0.69
C ASN A 124 -5.93 12.01 -0.88
N ILE A 125 -5.92 13.04 -1.71
CA ILE A 125 -7.09 13.83 -2.02
C ILE A 125 -7.69 13.36 -3.33
N GLN A 126 -8.91 12.82 -3.26
CA GLN A 126 -9.69 12.35 -4.41
C GLN A 126 -11.03 13.10 -4.44
N PRO A 127 -11.12 14.23 -5.15
CA PRO A 127 -12.32 15.10 -5.12
C PRO A 127 -13.46 14.63 -6.01
N VAL A 128 -13.18 13.71 -6.93
CA VAL A 128 -14.12 13.31 -7.98
C VAL A 128 -15.19 12.36 -7.43
N HIS A 129 -16.44 12.58 -7.80
CA HIS A 129 -17.55 11.70 -7.44
C HIS A 129 -17.61 10.50 -8.41
N MET A 130 -16.62 9.63 -8.31
CA MET A 130 -16.49 8.40 -9.10
C MET A 130 -15.82 7.33 -8.26
N ALA A 131 -15.95 6.08 -8.65
CA ALA A 131 -15.29 4.94 -8.02
C ALA A 131 -13.78 4.86 -8.38
N ILE A 132 -13.08 5.98 -8.26
CA ILE A 132 -11.63 6.09 -8.47
C ILE A 132 -10.97 6.03 -7.10
N MET A 133 -9.96 5.15 -6.97
CA MET A 133 -9.32 4.84 -5.68
C MET A 133 -8.47 5.98 -5.14
N GLU A 134 -7.86 6.79 -6.01
CA GLU A 134 -6.93 7.84 -5.61
C GLU A 134 -6.99 9.04 -6.56
N GLY A 135 -6.62 10.20 -6.01
CA GLY A 135 -6.39 11.43 -6.75
C GLY A 135 -4.89 11.70 -6.92
N GLU A 136 -4.57 12.86 -7.49
CA GLU A 136 -3.20 13.24 -7.82
C GLU A 136 -2.40 13.74 -6.61
N THR A 137 -3.07 14.28 -5.59
CA THR A 137 -2.41 14.90 -4.43
C THR A 137 -2.21 13.88 -3.31
N GLU A 138 -0.95 13.64 -2.95
CA GLU A 138 -0.56 12.81 -1.80
C GLU A 138 0.13 13.68 -0.76
N ILE A 139 -0.38 13.70 0.47
CA ILE A 139 0.14 14.50 1.58
C ILE A 139 0.75 13.57 2.62
N TYR A 140 2.05 13.67 2.84
CA TYR A 140 2.75 12.86 3.83
C TYR A 140 2.56 13.44 5.23
N LEU A 141 2.13 12.61 6.18
CA LEU A 141 1.94 12.96 7.59
C LEU A 141 3.08 12.45 8.47
N THR A 142 4.01 11.70 7.92
CA THR A 142 5.21 11.16 8.56
C THR A 142 6.45 11.62 7.81
N GLU A 143 7.60 11.69 8.49
CA GLU A 143 8.88 11.98 7.84
C GLU A 143 9.27 10.87 6.87
N GLN A 144 9.08 9.61 7.27
CA GLN A 144 9.30 8.46 6.40
C GLN A 144 8.25 8.43 5.30
N GLN A 145 8.70 8.32 4.05
CA GLN A 145 7.85 8.40 2.86
C GLN A 145 7.75 7.09 2.08
N ALA A 146 8.59 6.14 2.38
CA ALA A 146 8.61 4.84 1.75
C ALA A 146 8.70 3.73 2.78
N LEU A 147 8.00 2.63 2.52
CA LEU A 147 8.03 1.42 3.33
C LEU A 147 9.13 0.50 2.81
N ALA A 148 10.02 0.06 3.70
CA ALA A 148 11.05 -0.91 3.38
C ALA A 148 10.44 -2.30 3.26
N GLU A 149 10.83 -3.03 2.22
CA GLU A 149 10.46 -4.43 2.00
C GLU A 149 11.69 -5.20 1.53
N ARG A 150 11.68 -6.51 1.66
CA ARG A 150 12.77 -7.38 1.21
C ARG A 150 12.21 -8.73 0.76
N PHE A 151 12.49 -9.08 -0.50
CA PHE A 151 12.17 -10.40 -1.04
C PHE A 151 13.46 -11.06 -1.53
N ASN A 152 13.71 -12.31 -1.14
CA ASN A 152 14.88 -13.10 -1.59
C ASN A 152 16.22 -12.31 -1.45
N ASP A 153 16.40 -11.59 -0.37
CA ASP A 153 17.55 -10.72 -0.09
C ASP A 153 17.67 -9.47 -1.00
N VAL A 154 16.66 -9.18 -1.80
CA VAL A 154 16.59 -7.95 -2.60
C VAL A 154 15.79 -6.91 -1.82
N PRO A 155 16.39 -5.76 -1.47
CA PRO A 155 15.67 -4.66 -0.84
C PRO A 155 14.74 -4.02 -1.87
N LEU A 156 13.51 -3.72 -1.46
CA LEU A 156 12.51 -3.05 -2.27
C LEU A 156 11.88 -1.93 -1.45
N TRP A 157 11.63 -0.80 -2.07
CA TRP A 157 10.97 0.32 -1.43
C TRP A 157 9.58 0.51 -2.03
N ILE A 158 8.60 0.83 -1.19
CA ILE A 158 7.20 0.97 -1.58
C ILE A 158 6.72 2.34 -1.15
N ARG A 159 6.26 3.14 -2.10
CA ARG A 159 5.58 4.42 -1.84
C ARG A 159 4.07 4.29 -2.04
N PRO A 160 3.26 5.26 -1.56
CA PRO A 160 1.80 5.17 -1.59
C PRO A 160 1.20 4.87 -2.96
N GLN A 161 1.72 5.47 -4.02
CA GLN A 161 1.21 5.31 -5.39
C GLN A 161 1.91 4.21 -6.18
N SER A 162 2.89 3.51 -5.58
CA SER A 162 3.58 2.41 -6.23
C SER A 162 2.71 1.15 -6.23
N PHE A 163 2.66 0.46 -7.36
CA PHE A 163 2.13 -0.90 -7.38
C PHE A 163 3.12 -1.86 -6.73
N PHE A 164 2.61 -2.76 -5.91
CA PHE A 164 3.40 -3.83 -5.30
C PHE A 164 2.56 -5.11 -5.19
N GLN A 165 3.21 -6.26 -5.35
CA GLN A 165 2.54 -7.56 -5.28
C GLN A 165 1.91 -7.79 -3.91
N THR A 166 0.65 -8.22 -3.90
CA THR A 166 -0.16 -8.32 -2.67
C THR A 166 -0.10 -9.67 -1.99
N ASN A 167 0.52 -10.68 -2.62
CA ASN A 167 0.81 -11.98 -2.01
C ASN A 167 2.32 -12.19 -1.98
N PRO A 168 3.00 -11.82 -0.88
CA PRO A 168 4.46 -11.83 -0.82
C PRO A 168 5.08 -13.21 -0.96
N ALA A 169 4.43 -14.26 -0.45
CA ALA A 169 4.92 -15.63 -0.56
C ALA A 169 5.00 -16.10 -2.03
N VAL A 170 3.97 -15.80 -2.82
CA VAL A 170 3.96 -16.14 -4.25
C VAL A 170 4.85 -15.20 -5.04
N ALA A 171 4.88 -13.91 -4.71
CA ALA A 171 5.73 -12.93 -5.38
C ALA A 171 7.21 -13.27 -5.25
N SER A 172 7.66 -13.66 -4.06
CA SER A 172 9.04 -14.09 -3.83
C SER A 172 9.44 -15.27 -4.71
N GLN A 173 8.55 -16.26 -4.84
CA GLN A 173 8.78 -17.42 -5.71
C GLN A 173 8.81 -17.02 -7.18
N LEU A 174 7.93 -16.11 -7.60
CA LEU A 174 7.87 -15.60 -8.96
C LEU A 174 9.17 -14.88 -9.36
N TYR A 175 9.65 -13.98 -8.50
CA TYR A 175 10.92 -13.28 -8.73
C TYR A 175 12.12 -14.22 -8.74
N ALA A 176 12.16 -15.18 -7.82
CA ALA A 176 13.23 -16.19 -7.78
C ALA A 176 13.24 -17.05 -9.04
N THR A 177 12.08 -17.46 -9.55
CA THR A 177 11.95 -18.24 -10.78
C THR A 177 12.48 -17.45 -11.99
N ALA A 178 12.09 -16.18 -12.12
CA ALA A 178 12.60 -15.32 -13.20
C ALA A 178 14.12 -15.17 -13.15
N ARG A 179 14.66 -14.93 -11.94
CA ARG A 179 16.11 -14.86 -11.69
C ARG A 179 16.82 -16.12 -12.13
N ASP A 180 16.30 -17.29 -11.76
CA ASP A 180 16.93 -18.57 -12.08
C ASP A 180 16.93 -18.84 -13.59
N TRP A 181 15.87 -18.45 -14.30
CA TRP A 181 15.83 -18.54 -15.76
C TRP A 181 16.85 -17.63 -16.43
N VAL A 182 16.93 -16.37 -16.01
CA VAL A 182 17.89 -15.39 -16.58
C VAL A 182 19.33 -15.85 -16.35
N ARG A 183 19.65 -16.41 -15.17
CA ARG A 183 20.99 -16.91 -14.84
C ARG A 183 21.45 -18.10 -15.68
N GLN A 184 20.53 -18.82 -16.30
CA GLN A 184 20.85 -19.92 -17.22
C GLN A 184 21.21 -19.44 -18.63
N LEU A 185 21.08 -18.15 -18.90
CA LEU A 185 21.28 -17.54 -20.22
C LEU A 185 22.45 -16.56 -20.17
N PRO A 186 23.19 -16.41 -21.29
CA PRO A 186 24.31 -15.46 -21.35
C PRO A 186 23.82 -14.01 -21.57
N VAL A 187 22.95 -13.55 -20.67
CA VAL A 187 22.32 -12.22 -20.77
C VAL A 187 23.30 -11.15 -20.33
N LYS A 188 23.54 -10.15 -21.18
CA LYS A 188 24.36 -8.96 -20.88
C LYS A 188 23.52 -7.69 -20.78
N HIS A 189 22.38 -7.64 -21.43
CA HIS A 189 21.41 -6.55 -21.39
C HIS A 189 20.03 -7.09 -21.10
N MET A 190 19.33 -6.47 -20.16
CA MET A 190 17.95 -6.82 -19.83
C MET A 190 17.10 -5.58 -19.77
N TRP A 191 15.91 -5.65 -20.35
CA TRP A 191 14.89 -4.62 -20.24
C TRP A 191 13.75 -5.14 -19.38
N ASP A 192 13.45 -4.39 -18.33
CA ASP A 192 12.31 -4.62 -17.46
C ASP A 192 11.22 -3.60 -17.83
N LEU A 193 10.28 -4.02 -18.66
CA LEU A 193 9.20 -3.16 -19.16
C LEU A 193 8.07 -3.13 -18.13
N PHE A 194 7.61 -1.92 -17.79
CA PHE A 194 6.64 -1.71 -16.70
C PHE A 194 7.20 -2.17 -15.35
N CYS A 195 8.44 -1.77 -15.08
CA CYS A 195 9.24 -2.34 -13.99
C CYS A 195 8.69 -2.05 -12.59
N GLY A 196 7.76 -1.10 -12.42
CA GLY A 196 7.28 -0.69 -11.11
C GLY A 196 8.44 -0.28 -10.20
N VAL A 197 8.50 -0.85 -9.01
CA VAL A 197 9.60 -0.63 -8.04
C VAL A 197 10.85 -1.46 -8.34
N GLY A 198 10.89 -2.16 -9.47
CA GLY A 198 12.06 -2.89 -9.93
C GLY A 198 12.14 -4.36 -9.46
N GLY A 199 11.03 -4.94 -9.01
CA GLY A 199 11.03 -6.29 -8.44
C GLY A 199 11.69 -7.34 -9.33
N PHE A 200 11.28 -7.47 -10.58
CA PHE A 200 11.88 -8.44 -11.52
C PHE A 200 13.31 -8.08 -11.91
N GLY A 201 13.52 -6.85 -12.37
CA GLY A 201 14.83 -6.40 -12.83
C GLY A 201 15.91 -6.56 -11.78
N LEU A 202 15.64 -6.13 -10.55
CA LEU A 202 16.60 -6.18 -9.47
C LEU A 202 16.90 -7.61 -8.98
N HIS A 203 15.92 -8.52 -9.05
CA HIS A 203 16.18 -9.94 -8.76
C HIS A 203 17.06 -10.61 -9.81
N CYS A 204 16.90 -10.22 -11.09
CA CYS A 204 17.61 -10.82 -12.20
C CYS A 204 19.00 -10.23 -12.45
N ALA A 205 19.22 -8.97 -12.06
CA ALA A 205 20.45 -8.23 -12.33
C ALA A 205 21.69 -8.89 -11.70
N THR A 206 22.81 -8.82 -12.42
CA THR A 206 24.15 -9.17 -11.96
C THR A 206 25.08 -7.98 -12.19
N PRO A 207 26.25 -7.89 -11.50
CA PRO A 207 27.18 -6.76 -11.63
C PRO A 207 27.67 -6.50 -13.07
N ASP A 208 27.72 -7.54 -13.91
CA ASP A 208 28.19 -7.48 -15.31
C ASP A 208 27.04 -7.37 -16.32
N MET A 209 25.83 -7.13 -15.87
CA MET A 209 24.64 -6.97 -16.69
C MET A 209 24.20 -5.51 -16.71
N GLN A 210 23.82 -5.02 -17.89
CA GLN A 210 23.13 -3.75 -18.03
C GLN A 210 21.61 -3.98 -17.88
N LEU A 211 21.02 -3.36 -16.86
CA LEU A 211 19.59 -3.36 -16.63
C LEU A 211 18.97 -2.02 -17.01
N THR A 212 17.92 -2.04 -17.82
CA THR A 212 17.09 -0.87 -18.15
C THR A 212 15.68 -1.11 -17.72
N GLY A 213 15.22 -0.35 -16.72
CA GLY A 213 13.81 -0.35 -16.27
C GLY A 213 13.02 0.78 -16.91
N ILE A 214 11.81 0.49 -17.35
CA ILE A 214 10.87 1.47 -17.94
C ILE A 214 9.57 1.45 -17.15
N GLU A 215 9.22 2.60 -16.58
CA GLU A 215 8.01 2.79 -15.78
C GLU A 215 7.52 4.24 -15.92
N ILE A 216 6.21 4.44 -15.99
CA ILE A 216 5.61 5.78 -16.09
C ILE A 216 5.52 6.50 -14.74
N ALA A 217 5.39 5.73 -13.64
CA ALA A 217 5.26 6.28 -12.30
C ALA A 217 6.62 6.73 -11.74
N SER A 218 6.86 8.02 -11.63
CA SER A 218 8.12 8.59 -11.12
C SER A 218 8.45 8.14 -9.70
N GLU A 219 7.46 7.96 -8.83
CA GLU A 219 7.66 7.43 -7.47
C GLU A 219 8.20 5.99 -7.50
N ALA A 220 7.66 5.14 -8.38
CA ALA A 220 8.12 3.76 -8.52
C ALA A 220 9.57 3.73 -9.03
N ILE A 221 9.93 4.57 -10.00
CA ILE A 221 11.31 4.73 -10.48
C ILE A 221 12.25 5.21 -9.35
N ALA A 222 11.82 6.15 -8.51
CA ALA A 222 12.60 6.58 -7.37
C ALA A 222 12.89 5.42 -6.41
N CYS A 223 11.89 4.59 -6.12
CA CYS A 223 12.03 3.37 -5.32
C CYS A 223 12.99 2.37 -5.97
N ALA A 224 12.85 2.11 -7.26
CA ALA A 224 13.72 1.19 -8.00
C ALA A 224 15.19 1.64 -7.99
N LYS A 225 15.45 2.94 -8.17
CA LYS A 225 16.80 3.52 -8.09
C LYS A 225 17.40 3.41 -6.69
N GLN A 226 16.60 3.65 -5.64
CA GLN A 226 17.05 3.48 -4.26
C GLN A 226 17.45 2.04 -3.99
N SER A 227 16.61 1.09 -4.39
CA SER A 227 16.87 -0.35 -4.24
C SER A 227 18.10 -0.80 -5.04
N ALA A 228 18.26 -0.31 -6.27
CA ALA A 228 19.45 -0.58 -7.09
C ALA A 228 20.72 -0.10 -6.41
N ALA A 229 20.73 1.12 -5.88
CA ALA A 229 21.87 1.70 -5.17
C ALA A 229 22.26 0.87 -3.93
N GLU A 230 21.28 0.36 -3.18
CA GLU A 230 21.53 -0.53 -2.03
C GLU A 230 22.14 -1.88 -2.44
N LEU A 231 21.88 -2.33 -3.67
CA LEU A 231 22.48 -3.55 -4.25
C LEU A 231 23.84 -3.29 -4.92
N GLY A 232 24.27 -2.03 -5.01
CA GLY A 232 25.50 -1.67 -5.70
C GLY A 232 25.41 -1.74 -7.23
N LEU A 233 24.20 -1.56 -7.78
CA LEU A 233 23.92 -1.58 -9.21
C LEU A 233 23.84 -0.16 -9.81
#